data_7c1fe4dec652956a9f3caf59ca2243fc
#
_entry.id   7c1fe4dec652956a9f3caf59ca2243fc
#
_cell.length_a   1.000
_cell.length_b   1.000
_cell.length_c   1.000
_cell.angle_alpha   90.00
_cell.angle_beta   90.00
_cell.angle_gamma   90.00
#
_symmetry.space_group_name_H-M   'P 1'
#
loop_
_entity.id
_entity.type
_entity.pdbx_description
1 polymer ?
#
loop_
_entity_poly.entity_id
_entity_poly.type
_entity_poly.pdbx_seq_one_letter_code
_entity_poly.pdbx_strand_id
1 'polypeptide(L)'
;MLEMALIENIQRENLNSIEIALSYKRLLDECGLKQEELGERVGKKRTTVNNYLRLLRLPDEIQLSIKNGEIMMGHARALVNVENPERQFAIFRSAVTSSLSVRQVEELVRNEKENPEGTHSKAAAKYFDFTEYINHKKEIEKRLDTDVRFKSRSNDNGTIIISFSSKEQLDDIISKLS
;
A
#
# COMPACT_ATOMS: atom_id res chain seq x y z
N MET A 1 -28.05 -2.50 19.77
CA MET A 1 -28.28 -3.23 18.49
C MET A 1 -27.31 -2.78 17.40
N LEU A 2 -27.17 -1.50 17.09
CA LEU A 2 -26.27 -0.97 16.05
C LEU A 2 -24.79 -1.38 16.27
N GLU A 3 -24.30 -1.23 17.49
CA GLU A 3 -22.92 -1.59 17.86
C GLU A 3 -22.57 -3.07 17.57
N MET A 4 -23.46 -4.00 17.98
CA MET A 4 -23.23 -5.43 17.72
C MET A 4 -23.21 -5.75 16.22
N ALA A 5 -24.06 -5.12 15.43
CA ALA A 5 -24.08 -5.29 13.98
C ALA A 5 -22.81 -4.74 13.32
N LEU A 6 -22.26 -3.61 13.80
CA LEU A 6 -21.01 -3.05 13.29
C LEU A 6 -19.80 -3.92 13.67
N ILE A 7 -19.77 -4.46 14.91
CA ILE A 7 -18.70 -5.37 15.34
C ILE A 7 -18.75 -6.68 14.55
N GLU A 8 -19.94 -7.25 14.34
CA GLU A 8 -20.14 -8.45 13.51
C GLU A 8 -19.63 -8.20 12.07
N ASN A 9 -19.96 -7.02 11.50
CA ASN A 9 -19.50 -6.66 10.17
C ASN A 9 -17.96 -6.58 10.07
N ILE A 10 -17.29 -6.08 11.13
CA ILE A 10 -15.82 -6.02 11.19
C ILE A 10 -15.18 -7.41 11.25
N GLN A 11 -15.88 -8.39 11.82
CA GLN A 11 -15.42 -9.78 11.90
C GLN A 11 -15.63 -10.58 10.61
N ARG A 12 -16.27 -10.00 9.59
CA ARG A 12 -16.41 -10.64 8.28
C ARG A 12 -15.04 -10.85 7.65
N GLU A 13 -14.86 -12.00 7.06
CA GLU A 13 -13.67 -12.31 6.27
C GLU A 13 -13.60 -11.41 5.03
N ASN A 14 -12.37 -10.96 4.70
CA ASN A 14 -12.05 -10.18 3.49
C ASN A 14 -12.30 -8.66 3.50
N LEU A 15 -12.45 -8.02 4.67
CA LEU A 15 -12.43 -6.56 4.72
C LEU A 15 -11.02 -6.01 4.45
N ASN A 16 -10.92 -5.03 3.55
CA ASN A 16 -9.66 -4.31 3.36
C ASN A 16 -9.39 -3.32 4.51
N SER A 17 -8.15 -2.85 4.62
CA SER A 17 -7.73 -1.98 5.74
C SER A 17 -8.50 -0.67 5.82
N ILE A 18 -9.00 -0.13 4.72
CA ILE A 18 -9.80 1.11 4.69
C ILE A 18 -11.22 0.84 5.18
N GLU A 19 -11.83 -0.28 4.81
CA GLU A 19 -13.16 -0.67 5.30
C GLU A 19 -13.15 -0.90 6.81
N ILE A 20 -12.11 -1.54 7.34
CA ILE A 20 -11.91 -1.68 8.79
C ILE A 20 -11.78 -0.30 9.46
N ALA A 21 -10.99 0.61 8.87
CA ALA A 21 -10.80 1.96 9.39
C ALA A 21 -12.10 2.76 9.42
N LEU A 22 -12.91 2.67 8.36
CA LEU A 22 -14.23 3.31 8.29
C LEU A 22 -15.20 2.74 9.34
N SER A 23 -15.20 1.42 9.52
CA SER A 23 -16.03 0.76 10.53
C SER A 23 -15.62 1.17 11.96
N TYR A 24 -14.30 1.30 12.21
CA TYR A 24 -13.80 1.83 13.49
C TYR A 24 -14.23 3.27 13.71
N LYS A 25 -14.12 4.12 12.69
CA LYS A 25 -14.56 5.50 12.77
C LYS A 25 -16.05 5.59 13.10
N ARG A 26 -16.90 4.80 12.42
CA ARG A 26 -18.34 4.76 12.70
C ARG A 26 -18.65 4.33 14.13
N LEU A 27 -17.97 3.33 14.67
CA LEU A 27 -18.15 2.90 16.06
C LEU A 27 -17.79 4.01 17.05
N LEU A 28 -16.73 4.77 16.81
CA LEU A 28 -16.37 5.91 17.64
C LEU A 28 -17.43 7.03 17.56
N ASP A 29 -17.85 7.39 16.34
CA ASP A 29 -18.73 8.53 16.08
C ASP A 29 -20.19 8.22 16.48
N GLU A 30 -20.72 7.02 16.14
CA GLU A 30 -22.13 6.66 16.33
C GLU A 30 -22.41 6.05 17.73
N CYS A 31 -21.43 5.36 18.32
CA CYS A 31 -21.58 4.72 19.64
C CYS A 31 -20.89 5.50 20.77
N GLY A 32 -20.21 6.62 20.48
CA GLY A 32 -19.53 7.46 21.46
C GLY A 32 -18.37 6.76 22.18
N LEU A 33 -17.79 5.72 21.59
CA LEU A 33 -16.72 4.93 22.18
C LEU A 33 -15.38 5.68 22.16
N LYS A 34 -14.56 5.46 23.18
CA LYS A 34 -13.15 5.82 23.14
C LYS A 34 -12.34 4.75 22.40
N GLN A 35 -11.17 5.12 21.88
CA GLN A 35 -10.30 4.17 21.12
C GLN A 35 -9.85 2.97 21.96
N GLU A 36 -9.75 3.12 23.28
CA GLU A 36 -9.43 2.04 24.20
C GLU A 36 -10.58 1.04 24.31
N GLU A 37 -11.79 1.54 24.57
CA GLU A 37 -13.00 0.74 24.65
C GLU A 37 -13.28 0.00 23.34
N LEU A 38 -13.10 0.69 22.21
CA LEU A 38 -13.18 0.06 20.89
C LEU A 38 -12.16 -1.07 20.74
N GLY A 39 -10.91 -0.82 21.16
CA GLY A 39 -9.85 -1.84 21.11
C GLY A 39 -10.23 -3.11 21.87
N GLU A 40 -10.75 -2.97 23.09
CA GLU A 40 -11.22 -4.09 23.91
C GLU A 40 -12.35 -4.88 23.22
N ARG A 41 -13.33 -4.18 22.64
CA ARG A 41 -14.50 -4.81 22.00
C ARG A 41 -14.16 -5.57 20.70
N VAL A 42 -13.16 -5.08 19.93
CA VAL A 42 -12.72 -5.74 18.70
C VAL A 42 -11.50 -6.65 18.90
N GLY A 43 -11.05 -6.84 20.15
CA GLY A 43 -9.90 -7.69 20.48
C GLY A 43 -8.57 -7.16 19.93
N LYS A 44 -8.40 -5.84 19.83
CA LYS A 44 -7.21 -5.19 19.31
C LYS A 44 -6.65 -4.17 20.31
N LYS A 45 -5.33 -3.97 20.28
CA LYS A 45 -4.72 -2.90 21.08
C LYS A 45 -5.15 -1.52 20.55
N ARG A 46 -5.26 -0.52 21.44
CA ARG A 46 -5.52 0.89 21.08
C ARG A 46 -4.61 1.38 19.96
N THR A 47 -3.32 1.02 20.00
CA THR A 47 -2.35 1.39 18.96
C THR A 47 -2.72 0.84 17.58
N THR A 48 -3.29 -0.37 17.52
CA THR A 48 -3.79 -0.97 16.28
C THR A 48 -5.00 -0.20 15.75
N VAL A 49 -5.97 0.10 16.60
CA VAL A 49 -7.14 0.93 16.26
C VAL A 49 -6.70 2.28 15.70
N ASN A 50 -5.79 2.97 16.40
CA ASN A 50 -5.25 4.25 15.95
C ASN A 50 -4.54 4.15 14.59
N ASN A 51 -3.79 3.08 14.33
CA ASN A 51 -3.14 2.87 13.05
C ASN A 51 -4.14 2.76 11.89
N TYR A 52 -5.26 2.06 12.09
CA TYR A 52 -6.34 2.00 11.09
C TYR A 52 -6.99 3.37 10.87
N LEU A 53 -7.36 4.06 11.94
CA LEU A 53 -7.99 5.39 11.85
C LEU A 53 -7.11 6.42 11.14
N ARG A 54 -5.79 6.34 11.31
CA ARG A 54 -4.84 7.22 10.62
C ARG A 54 -4.82 7.03 9.12
N LEU A 55 -5.18 5.86 8.59
CA LEU A 55 -5.27 5.62 7.15
C LEU A 55 -6.29 6.54 6.48
N LEU A 56 -7.35 6.93 7.19
CA LEU A 56 -8.39 7.84 6.69
C LEU A 56 -7.91 9.29 6.53
N ARG A 57 -6.70 9.62 6.98
CA ARG A 57 -6.06 10.92 6.75
C ARG A 57 -5.29 10.99 5.44
N LEU A 58 -5.06 9.86 4.80
CA LEU A 58 -4.39 9.81 3.51
C LEU A 58 -5.30 10.35 2.40
N PRO A 59 -4.76 10.96 1.36
CA PRO A 59 -5.51 11.33 0.15
C PRO A 59 -6.28 10.14 -0.44
N ASP A 60 -7.42 10.42 -1.05
CA ASP A 60 -8.35 9.40 -1.59
C ASP A 60 -7.67 8.44 -2.57
N GLU A 61 -6.75 8.92 -3.40
CA GLU A 61 -5.99 8.11 -4.35
C GLU A 61 -5.13 7.05 -3.62
N ILE A 62 -4.48 7.43 -2.53
CA ILE A 62 -3.69 6.50 -1.72
C ILE A 62 -4.61 5.50 -1.01
N GLN A 63 -5.76 5.96 -0.50
CA GLN A 63 -6.75 5.07 0.09
C GLN A 63 -7.30 4.06 -0.93
N LEU A 64 -7.55 4.49 -2.16
CA LEU A 64 -8.00 3.61 -3.24
C LEU A 64 -6.93 2.56 -3.58
N SER A 65 -5.67 2.95 -3.63
CA SER A 65 -4.54 2.05 -3.88
C SER A 65 -4.40 0.97 -2.78
N ILE A 66 -4.71 1.31 -1.52
CA ILE A 66 -4.81 0.33 -0.41
C ILE A 66 -5.97 -0.64 -0.64
N LYS A 67 -7.14 -0.14 -1.07
CA LYS A 67 -8.31 -0.98 -1.36
C LYS A 67 -8.04 -1.97 -2.48
N ASN A 68 -7.33 -1.54 -3.51
CA ASN A 68 -6.96 -2.35 -4.68
C ASN A 68 -5.80 -3.33 -4.38
N GLY A 69 -5.17 -3.23 -3.19
CA GLY A 69 -4.04 -4.08 -2.83
C GLY A 69 -2.73 -3.72 -3.51
N GLU A 70 -2.63 -2.55 -4.18
CA GLU A 70 -1.41 -2.07 -4.82
C GLU A 70 -0.34 -1.72 -3.80
N ILE A 71 -0.76 -1.22 -2.63
CA ILE A 71 0.09 -1.02 -1.46
C ILE A 71 -0.52 -1.67 -0.22
N MET A 72 0.33 -2.16 0.67
CA MET A 72 -0.08 -2.78 1.94
C MET A 72 -0.24 -1.73 3.04
N MET A 73 -0.96 -2.09 4.11
CA MET A 73 -1.13 -1.27 5.31
C MET A 73 0.20 -0.75 5.89
N GLY A 74 1.29 -1.53 5.79
CA GLY A 74 2.62 -1.10 6.22
C GLY A 74 3.14 0.13 5.48
N HIS A 75 2.99 0.17 4.16
CA HIS A 75 3.33 1.32 3.32
C HIS A 75 2.50 2.55 3.72
N ALA A 76 1.20 2.36 3.85
CA ALA A 76 0.27 3.42 4.23
C ALA A 76 0.61 4.03 5.61
N ARG A 77 0.98 3.21 6.59
CA ARG A 77 1.44 3.67 7.91
C ARG A 77 2.69 4.55 7.85
N ALA A 78 3.62 4.22 6.96
CA ALA A 78 4.79 5.07 6.75
C ALA A 78 4.39 6.41 6.10
N LEU A 79 3.58 6.35 5.05
CA LEU A 79 3.11 7.53 4.30
C LEU A 79 2.33 8.53 5.14
N VAL A 80 1.49 8.08 6.08
CA VAL A 80 0.73 8.96 7.00
C VAL A 80 1.65 9.88 7.83
N ASN A 81 2.93 9.56 7.97
CA ASN A 81 3.89 10.38 8.72
C ASN A 81 4.56 11.48 7.86
N VAL A 82 4.27 11.55 6.58
CA VAL A 82 4.77 12.59 5.67
C VAL A 82 3.77 13.75 5.68
N GLU A 83 4.21 14.92 6.17
CA GLU A 83 3.33 16.09 6.32
C GLU A 83 3.11 16.84 5.01
N ASN A 84 4.14 16.90 4.16
CA ASN A 84 4.05 17.56 2.86
C ASN A 84 3.29 16.67 1.86
N PRO A 85 2.13 17.12 1.32
CA PRO A 85 1.31 16.30 0.42
C PRO A 85 2.03 15.93 -0.89
N GLU A 86 2.82 16.84 -1.47
CA GLU A 86 3.52 16.58 -2.74
C GLU A 86 4.57 15.48 -2.54
N ARG A 87 5.27 15.52 -1.42
CA ARG A 87 6.28 14.54 -1.05
C ARG A 87 5.65 13.19 -0.70
N GLN A 88 4.55 13.21 0.04
CA GLN A 88 3.78 12.02 0.33
C GLN A 88 3.37 11.31 -0.96
N PHE A 89 2.91 12.10 -1.95
CA PHE A 89 2.50 11.59 -3.26
C PHE A 89 3.69 11.05 -4.07
N ALA A 90 4.84 11.72 -4.06
CA ALA A 90 6.05 11.28 -4.74
C ALA A 90 6.54 9.92 -4.19
N ILE A 91 6.59 9.77 -2.85
CA ILE A 91 6.95 8.49 -2.21
C ILE A 91 5.92 7.41 -2.54
N PHE A 92 4.63 7.73 -2.50
CA PHE A 92 3.57 6.80 -2.87
C PHE A 92 3.72 6.31 -4.32
N ARG A 93 3.92 7.20 -5.28
CA ARG A 93 4.15 6.82 -6.69
C ARG A 93 5.34 5.90 -6.83
N SER A 94 6.47 6.24 -6.20
CA SER A 94 7.66 5.37 -6.21
C SER A 94 7.37 4.00 -5.60
N ALA A 95 6.56 3.93 -4.52
CA ALA A 95 6.19 2.67 -3.90
C ALA A 95 5.39 1.77 -4.85
N VAL A 96 4.45 2.34 -5.61
CA VAL A 96 3.63 1.60 -6.57
C VAL A 96 4.44 1.22 -7.82
N THR A 97 5.08 2.21 -8.47
CA THR A 97 5.76 2.00 -9.76
C THR A 97 6.96 1.06 -9.64
N SER A 98 7.72 1.17 -8.56
CA SER A 98 8.93 0.38 -8.32
C SER A 98 8.70 -0.82 -7.40
N SER A 99 7.45 -1.09 -7.02
CA SER A 99 7.06 -2.18 -6.10
C SER A 99 7.95 -2.23 -4.85
N LEU A 100 8.14 -1.08 -4.20
CA LEU A 100 9.01 -0.97 -3.04
C LEU A 100 8.46 -1.79 -1.87
N SER A 101 9.35 -2.34 -1.06
CA SER A 101 8.98 -2.98 0.20
C SER A 101 8.62 -1.94 1.25
N VAL A 102 7.90 -2.35 2.30
CA VAL A 102 7.56 -1.48 3.44
C VAL A 102 8.80 -0.82 4.03
N ARG A 103 9.90 -1.58 4.20
CA ARG A 103 11.17 -1.06 4.74
C ARG A 103 11.78 0.04 3.87
N GLN A 104 11.70 -0.12 2.54
CA GLN A 104 12.21 0.89 1.60
C GLN A 104 11.37 2.17 1.68
N VAL A 105 10.06 2.05 1.79
CA VAL A 105 9.17 3.22 1.98
C VAL A 105 9.41 3.88 3.34
N GLU A 106 9.59 3.11 4.42
CA GLU A 106 9.95 3.63 5.74
C GLU A 106 11.29 4.40 5.71
N GLU A 107 12.27 3.90 4.95
CA GLU A 107 13.56 4.57 4.74
C GLU A 107 13.40 5.89 3.97
N LEU A 108 12.59 5.92 2.90
CA LEU A 108 12.29 7.14 2.16
C LEU A 108 11.64 8.19 3.05
N VAL A 109 10.64 7.79 3.85
CA VAL A 109 9.96 8.67 4.80
C VAL A 109 10.89 9.19 5.89
N ARG A 110 11.82 8.37 6.38
CA ARG A 110 12.82 8.79 7.36
C ARG A 110 13.79 9.82 6.78
N ASN A 111 14.32 9.55 5.58
CA ASN A 111 15.22 10.45 4.90
C ASN A 111 14.56 11.80 4.60
N GLU A 112 13.26 11.79 4.31
CA GLU A 112 12.46 12.99 4.14
C GLU A 112 12.41 13.86 5.40
N LYS A 113 12.26 13.24 6.58
CA LYS A 113 12.23 13.94 7.85
C LYS A 113 13.59 14.50 8.24
N GLU A 114 14.66 13.77 7.93
CA GLU A 114 16.03 14.17 8.25
C GLU A 114 16.55 15.29 7.32
N ASN A 115 16.00 15.40 6.11
CA ASN A 115 16.45 16.35 5.10
C ASN A 115 15.29 16.98 4.30
N PRO A 116 14.45 17.82 4.95
CA PRO A 116 13.24 18.37 4.34
C PRO A 116 13.50 19.30 3.15
N GLU A 117 14.69 19.86 3.02
CA GLU A 117 15.11 20.71 1.89
C GLU A 117 15.84 19.93 0.79
N GLY A 118 16.12 18.64 1.01
CA GLY A 118 16.74 17.77 0.03
C GLY A 118 15.87 17.60 -1.21
N THR A 119 16.41 17.92 -2.38
CA THR A 119 15.72 17.66 -3.65
C THR A 119 15.33 16.19 -3.69
N HIS A 120 14.04 15.89 -3.93
CA HIS A 120 13.46 14.54 -4.06
C HIS A 120 14.23 13.61 -5.00
N SER A 121 15.02 14.21 -5.89
CA SER A 121 15.92 13.56 -6.82
C SER A 121 16.89 12.57 -6.15
N LYS A 122 17.40 12.83 -4.93
CA LYS A 122 18.43 11.96 -4.32
C LYS A 122 17.88 10.74 -3.59
N ALA A 123 16.70 10.82 -2.97
CA ALA A 123 16.12 9.68 -2.26
C ALA A 123 15.35 8.76 -3.24
N ALA A 124 14.64 9.35 -4.20
CA ALA A 124 14.02 8.61 -5.32
C ALA A 124 15.09 8.05 -6.28
N ALA A 125 16.23 8.77 -6.46
CA ALA A 125 17.36 8.30 -7.25
C ALA A 125 18.05 7.02 -6.70
N LYS A 126 17.69 6.56 -5.50
CA LYS A 126 18.19 5.30 -4.95
C LYS A 126 17.49 4.08 -5.56
N TYR A 127 16.31 4.25 -6.14
CA TYR A 127 15.52 3.19 -6.76
C TYR A 127 15.24 3.51 -8.22
N PHE A 128 15.25 2.48 -9.06
CA PHE A 128 14.95 2.60 -10.47
C PHE A 128 13.48 3.03 -10.65
N ASP A 129 13.25 4.10 -11.42
CA ASP A 129 11.90 4.58 -11.73
C ASP A 129 11.37 3.86 -12.98
N PHE A 130 10.35 3.04 -12.78
CA PHE A 130 9.70 2.30 -13.86
C PHE A 130 8.56 3.07 -14.54
N THR A 131 8.37 4.36 -14.26
CA THR A 131 7.25 5.16 -14.81
C THR A 131 7.22 5.11 -16.34
N GLU A 132 8.37 5.21 -17.00
CA GLU A 132 8.48 5.13 -18.45
C GLU A 132 8.13 3.74 -19.02
N TYR A 133 8.21 2.71 -18.18
CA TYR A 133 7.97 1.31 -18.56
C TYR A 133 6.57 0.80 -18.25
N ILE A 134 5.67 1.65 -17.73
CA ILE A 134 4.30 1.26 -17.36
C ILE A 134 3.53 0.71 -18.57
N ASN A 135 3.69 1.32 -19.74
CA ASN A 135 3.02 0.86 -20.96
C ASN A 135 3.57 -0.48 -21.41
N HIS A 136 4.89 -0.67 -21.39
CA HIS A 136 5.52 -1.95 -21.69
C HIS A 136 5.10 -3.05 -20.71
N LYS A 137 4.98 -2.71 -19.42
CA LYS A 137 4.44 -3.64 -18.41
C LYS A 137 3.06 -4.14 -18.83
N LYS A 138 2.13 -3.23 -19.19
CA LYS A 138 0.76 -3.58 -19.64
C LYS A 138 0.75 -4.43 -20.90
N GLU A 139 1.65 -4.16 -21.83
CA GLU A 139 1.82 -4.97 -23.05
C GLU A 139 2.29 -6.39 -22.73
N ILE A 140 3.27 -6.52 -21.83
CA ILE A 140 3.77 -7.82 -21.37
C ILE A 140 2.66 -8.59 -20.63
N GLU A 141 1.93 -7.95 -19.71
CA GLU A 141 0.79 -8.54 -19.01
C GLU A 141 -0.27 -9.05 -19.98
N LYS A 142 -0.62 -8.25 -20.97
CA LYS A 142 -1.60 -8.63 -22.01
C LYS A 142 -1.09 -9.79 -22.88
N ARG A 143 0.21 -9.81 -23.24
CA ARG A 143 0.80 -10.86 -24.06
C ARG A 143 0.93 -12.18 -23.33
N LEU A 144 1.29 -12.13 -22.03
CA LEU A 144 1.52 -13.31 -21.20
C LEU A 144 0.27 -13.79 -20.46
N ASP A 145 -0.80 -12.97 -20.46
CA ASP A 145 -2.04 -13.21 -19.75
C ASP A 145 -1.81 -13.50 -18.23
N THR A 146 -0.94 -12.69 -17.62
CA THR A 146 -0.59 -12.84 -16.20
C THR A 146 -0.06 -11.55 -15.60
N ASP A 147 -0.11 -11.44 -14.25
CA ASP A 147 0.43 -10.31 -13.50
C ASP A 147 1.96 -10.24 -13.61
N VAL A 148 2.47 -9.06 -13.99
CA VAL A 148 3.89 -8.77 -14.10
C VAL A 148 4.25 -7.64 -13.14
N ARG A 149 5.29 -7.84 -12.32
CA ARG A 149 5.77 -6.83 -11.38
C ARG A 149 7.22 -6.45 -11.68
N PHE A 150 7.45 -5.16 -11.73
CA PHE A 150 8.79 -4.59 -11.78
C PHE A 150 9.20 -4.22 -10.35
N LYS A 151 10.33 -4.72 -9.89
CA LYS A 151 10.85 -4.48 -8.54
C LYS A 151 12.23 -3.86 -8.62
N SER A 152 12.37 -2.63 -8.12
CA SER A 152 13.67 -1.98 -7.99
C SER A 152 14.46 -2.53 -6.81
N ARG A 153 15.76 -2.74 -7.01
CA ARG A 153 16.74 -3.02 -5.93
C ARG A 153 17.65 -1.82 -5.69
N SER A 154 18.05 -1.13 -6.76
CA SER A 154 18.86 0.07 -6.75
C SER A 154 18.54 0.92 -7.98
N ASN A 155 19.22 2.05 -8.17
CA ASN A 155 19.00 2.93 -9.31
C ASN A 155 19.21 2.26 -10.69
N ASP A 156 20.11 1.27 -10.77
CA ASP A 156 20.47 0.63 -12.04
C ASP A 156 20.13 -0.87 -12.04
N ASN A 157 19.41 -1.36 -11.02
CA ASN A 157 19.22 -2.78 -10.82
C ASN A 157 17.80 -3.08 -10.36
N GLY A 158 17.17 -4.03 -11.00
CA GLY A 158 15.82 -4.47 -10.71
C GLY A 158 15.55 -5.92 -11.09
N THR A 159 14.32 -6.35 -10.88
CA THR A 159 13.84 -7.69 -11.21
C THR A 159 12.47 -7.58 -11.85
N ILE A 160 12.23 -8.31 -12.91
CA ILE A 160 10.91 -8.53 -13.48
C ILE A 160 10.38 -9.84 -12.89
N ILE A 161 9.22 -9.80 -12.29
CA ILE A 161 8.56 -10.96 -11.68
C ILE A 161 7.31 -11.24 -12.49
N ILE A 162 7.21 -12.44 -13.04
CA ILE A 162 6.06 -12.93 -13.78
C ILE A 162 5.43 -14.03 -12.93
N SER A 163 4.15 -13.86 -12.57
CA SER A 163 3.42 -14.80 -11.72
C SER A 163 2.79 -15.90 -12.59
N PHE A 164 2.75 -17.14 -12.08
CA PHE A 164 2.03 -18.24 -12.72
C PHE A 164 1.31 -19.08 -11.66
N SER A 165 0.22 -19.71 -12.03
CA SER A 165 -0.66 -20.50 -11.14
C SER A 165 -0.66 -21.99 -11.45
N SER A 166 -0.15 -22.39 -12.62
CA SER A 166 -0.04 -23.80 -13.02
C SER A 166 1.20 -24.06 -13.86
N LYS A 167 1.56 -25.34 -14.02
CA LYS A 167 2.69 -25.75 -14.85
C LYS A 167 2.41 -25.44 -16.34
N GLU A 168 1.20 -25.65 -16.79
CA GLU A 168 0.77 -25.37 -18.17
C GLU A 168 0.92 -23.88 -18.49
N GLN A 169 0.56 -23.00 -17.55
CA GLN A 169 0.74 -21.54 -17.69
C GLN A 169 2.21 -21.17 -17.74
N LEU A 170 3.07 -21.81 -16.94
CA LEU A 170 4.52 -21.60 -16.99
C LEU A 170 5.10 -21.98 -18.36
N ASP A 171 4.70 -23.14 -18.90
CA ASP A 171 5.16 -23.61 -20.19
C ASP A 171 4.71 -22.67 -21.33
N ASP A 172 3.47 -22.14 -21.26
CA ASP A 172 2.95 -21.14 -22.19
C ASP A 172 3.75 -19.82 -22.12
N ILE A 173 4.04 -19.32 -20.90
CA ILE A 173 4.86 -18.13 -20.67
C ILE A 173 6.26 -18.31 -21.28
N ILE A 174 6.91 -19.43 -21.04
CA ILE A 174 8.24 -19.72 -21.59
C ILE A 174 8.20 -19.74 -23.12
N SER A 175 7.18 -20.38 -23.70
CA SER A 175 6.99 -20.42 -25.16
C SER A 175 6.79 -19.03 -25.77
N LYS A 176 6.10 -18.12 -25.07
CA LYS A 176 5.86 -16.74 -25.54
C LYS A 176 7.08 -15.82 -25.37
N LEU A 177 8.04 -16.20 -24.51
CA LEU A 177 9.29 -15.46 -24.30
C LEU A 177 10.45 -15.96 -25.17
N SER A 178 10.34 -17.16 -25.72
CA SER A 178 11.28 -17.78 -26.65
C SER A 178 11.03 -17.35 -28.08
#